data_757ac0d8b571078557cc1da5b55a04be
#
_entry.id   757ac0d8b571078557cc1da5b55a04be
#
_cell.length_a   1.000
_cell.length_b   1.000
_cell.length_c   1.000
_cell.angle_alpha   90.00
_cell.angle_beta   90.00
_cell.angle_gamma   90.00
#
_symmetry.space_group_name_H-M   'P 1'
#
loop_
_entity.id
_entity.type
_entity.pdbx_description
1 polymer ?
#
loop_
_entity_poly.entity_id
_entity_poly.type
_entity_poly.pdbx_seq_one_letter_code
_entity_poly.pdbx_strand_id
1 'polypeptide(L)'
;MKKKYQNGFFIFGIVVLVIMVSQLDFEQVWNGLQRAGYWFLAVVFLWSFLYMFNTAAWWTIIKASEPEDSQDERTKGRKSSRISFWWLYKITVSGFALNYATPGGLMGGEPYRIMSLSPKIGTERASSSVILYAMTHIFSHFWFWLLSVFLFILTEDVS
;
A
#
# COMPACT_ATOMS: atom_id res chain seq x y z
N MET A 1 -13.08 -22.28 4.41
CA MET A 1 -12.07 -22.59 5.44
C MET A 1 -12.73 -22.57 6.80
N LYS A 2 -12.52 -23.59 7.67
CA LYS A 2 -13.18 -23.67 8.98
C LYS A 2 -12.66 -22.53 9.88
N LYS A 3 -13.56 -21.78 10.54
CA LYS A 3 -13.24 -20.67 11.48
C LYS A 3 -12.11 -21.00 12.48
N LYS A 4 -11.92 -22.30 12.79
CA LYS A 4 -10.90 -22.79 13.69
C LYS A 4 -9.46 -22.54 13.18
N TYR A 5 -9.22 -22.64 11.87
CA TYR A 5 -7.90 -22.37 11.29
C TYR A 5 -7.61 -20.87 11.18
N GLN A 6 -8.64 -20.06 10.95
CA GLN A 6 -8.48 -18.59 10.92
C GLN A 6 -8.08 -18.06 12.31
N ASN A 7 -8.73 -18.57 13.37
CA ASN A 7 -8.39 -18.19 14.74
C ASN A 7 -6.97 -18.66 15.11
N GLY A 8 -6.57 -19.88 14.70
CA GLY A 8 -5.21 -20.36 14.92
C GLY A 8 -4.14 -19.49 14.26
N PHE A 9 -4.36 -19.08 13.01
CA PHE A 9 -3.45 -18.19 12.29
C PHE A 9 -3.39 -16.80 12.93
N PHE A 10 -4.52 -16.30 13.40
CA PHE A 10 -4.60 -15.00 14.06
C PHE A 10 -3.83 -15.01 15.40
N ILE A 11 -4.03 -16.05 16.21
CA ILE A 11 -3.31 -16.21 17.48
C ILE A 11 -1.81 -16.36 17.23
N PHE A 12 -1.41 -17.15 16.24
CA PHE A 12 -0.01 -17.30 15.85
C PHE A 12 0.60 -15.95 15.45
N GLY A 13 -0.10 -15.14 14.64
CA GLY A 13 0.35 -13.79 14.25
C GLY A 13 0.53 -12.86 15.45
N ILE A 14 -0.40 -12.90 16.43
CA ILE A 14 -0.29 -12.13 17.67
C ILE A 14 0.92 -12.58 18.49
N VAL A 15 1.12 -13.89 18.65
CA VAL A 15 2.26 -14.43 19.40
C VAL A 15 3.59 -14.00 18.78
N VAL A 16 3.72 -14.11 17.45
CA VAL A 16 4.93 -13.65 16.73
C VAL A 16 5.14 -12.15 16.94
N LEU A 17 4.09 -11.35 16.85
CA LEU A 17 4.16 -9.90 17.05
C LEU A 17 4.59 -9.56 18.49
N VAL A 18 4.03 -10.23 19.49
CA VAL A 18 4.43 -10.04 20.90
C VAL A 18 5.89 -10.42 21.12
N ILE A 19 6.36 -11.52 20.53
CA ILE A 19 7.77 -11.93 20.61
C ILE A 19 8.67 -10.87 19.96
N MET A 20 8.32 -10.38 18.77
CA MET A 20 9.10 -9.34 18.09
C MET A 20 9.16 -8.06 18.91
N VAL A 21 8.03 -7.61 19.45
CA VAL A 21 7.98 -6.39 20.28
C VAL A 21 8.74 -6.57 21.61
N SER A 22 8.70 -7.75 22.22
CA SER A 22 9.43 -8.01 23.46
C SER A 22 10.96 -8.05 23.30
N GLN A 23 11.44 -8.27 22.07
CA GLN A 23 12.88 -8.22 21.75
C GLN A 23 13.37 -6.81 21.40
N LEU A 24 12.47 -5.83 21.28
CA LEU A 24 12.84 -4.45 21.04
C LEU A 24 13.40 -3.81 22.30
N ASP A 25 14.60 -3.25 22.19
CA ASP A 25 15.16 -2.38 23.20
C ASP A 25 14.47 -1.00 23.11
N PHE A 26 13.46 -0.80 23.93
CA PHE A 26 12.66 0.43 23.95
C PHE A 26 13.50 1.66 24.29
N GLU A 27 14.57 1.49 25.08
CA GLU A 27 15.46 2.58 25.43
C GLU A 27 16.28 3.03 24.22
N GLN A 28 16.82 2.09 23.45
CA GLN A 28 17.52 2.41 22.21
C GLN A 28 16.61 3.06 21.17
N VAL A 29 15.38 2.55 21.03
CA VAL A 29 14.37 3.14 20.12
C VAL A 29 14.05 4.57 20.55
N TRP A 30 13.84 4.81 21.84
CA TRP A 30 13.54 6.14 22.38
C TRP A 30 14.70 7.11 22.17
N ASN A 31 15.90 6.69 22.51
CA ASN A 31 17.12 7.49 22.31
C ASN A 31 17.37 7.78 20.83
N GLY A 32 17.13 6.82 19.94
CA GLY A 32 17.17 7.01 18.50
C GLY A 32 16.17 8.06 18.02
N LEU A 33 14.95 8.02 18.53
CA LEU A 33 13.89 8.97 18.19
C LEU A 33 14.24 10.39 18.66
N GLN A 34 14.76 10.52 19.87
CA GLN A 34 15.23 11.82 20.40
C GLN A 34 16.39 12.39 19.58
N ARG A 35 17.35 11.56 19.17
CA ARG A 35 18.48 11.99 18.32
C ARG A 35 18.02 12.43 16.93
N ALA A 36 17.02 11.75 16.36
CA ALA A 36 16.45 12.13 15.07
C ALA A 36 15.72 13.48 15.15
N GLY A 37 15.13 13.82 16.31
CA GLY A 37 14.48 15.10 16.57
C GLY A 37 13.45 15.47 15.49
N TYR A 38 13.46 16.73 15.05
CA TYR A 38 12.52 17.21 14.02
C TYR A 38 12.73 16.55 12.64
N TRP A 39 13.90 16.00 12.34
CA TRP A 39 14.15 15.26 11.10
C TRP A 39 13.26 14.03 10.97
N PHE A 40 12.90 13.41 12.09
CA PHE A 40 11.94 12.31 12.08
C PHE A 40 10.58 12.76 11.53
N LEU A 41 10.10 13.92 11.95
CA LEU A 41 8.84 14.48 11.44
C LEU A 41 8.95 14.84 9.95
N ALA A 42 10.09 15.35 9.51
CA ALA A 42 10.33 15.63 8.09
C ALA A 42 10.24 14.35 7.24
N VAL A 43 10.82 13.25 7.72
CA VAL A 43 10.72 11.95 7.05
C VAL A 43 9.29 11.43 7.02
N VAL A 44 8.55 11.51 8.14
CA VAL A 44 7.14 11.09 8.21
C VAL A 44 6.29 11.91 7.23
N PHE A 45 6.52 13.22 7.14
CA PHE A 45 5.82 14.10 6.21
C PHE A 45 6.13 13.74 4.76
N LEU A 46 7.40 13.51 4.44
CA LEU A 46 7.83 13.09 3.10
C LEU A 46 7.19 11.77 2.68
N TRP A 47 7.16 10.78 3.58
CA TRP A 47 6.50 9.50 3.34
C TRP A 47 4.99 9.65 3.15
N SER A 48 4.35 10.49 3.95
CA SER A 48 2.93 10.80 3.78
C SER A 48 2.62 11.38 2.40
N PHE A 49 3.48 12.27 1.93
CA PHE A 49 3.39 12.87 0.60
C PHE A 49 3.59 11.81 -0.50
N LEU A 50 4.56 10.92 -0.34
CA LEU A 50 4.79 9.80 -1.27
C LEU A 50 3.55 8.90 -1.39
N TYR A 51 2.87 8.61 -0.28
CA TYR A 51 1.64 7.83 -0.29
C TYR A 51 0.48 8.55 -0.99
N MET A 52 0.48 9.88 -1.05
CA MET A 52 -0.50 10.61 -1.86
C MET A 52 -0.32 10.32 -3.36
N PHE A 53 0.90 10.30 -3.87
CA PHE A 53 1.18 9.93 -5.26
C PHE A 53 0.78 8.48 -5.55
N ASN A 54 1.14 7.56 -4.67
CA ASN A 54 0.73 6.16 -4.79
C ASN A 54 -0.80 6.01 -4.84
N THR A 55 -1.51 6.76 -4.00
CA THR A 55 -2.97 6.77 -4.00
C THR A 55 -3.54 7.39 -5.27
N ALA A 56 -2.94 8.46 -5.76
CA ALA A 56 -3.37 9.12 -7.00
C ALA A 56 -3.21 8.17 -8.21
N ALA A 57 -2.10 7.46 -8.29
CA ALA A 57 -1.88 6.46 -9.33
C ALA A 57 -2.96 5.36 -9.29
N TRP A 58 -3.21 4.79 -8.12
CA TRP A 58 -4.25 3.77 -7.98
C TRP A 58 -5.65 4.31 -8.26
N TRP A 59 -5.95 5.52 -7.82
CA TRP A 59 -7.24 6.19 -8.09
C TRP A 59 -7.46 6.41 -9.59
N THR A 60 -6.41 6.76 -10.35
CA THR A 60 -6.46 6.90 -11.80
C THR A 60 -6.75 5.55 -12.47
N ILE A 61 -6.12 4.46 -12.00
CA ILE A 61 -6.39 3.10 -12.49
C ILE A 61 -7.85 2.70 -12.26
N ILE A 62 -8.38 2.97 -11.06
CA ILE A 62 -9.78 2.67 -10.74
C ILE A 62 -10.73 3.44 -11.63
N LYS A 63 -10.46 4.73 -11.86
CA LYS A 63 -11.27 5.57 -12.76
C LYS A 63 -11.22 5.12 -14.21
N ALA A 64 -10.03 4.78 -14.71
CA ALA A 64 -9.88 4.28 -16.07
C ALA A 64 -10.57 2.94 -16.29
N SER A 65 -10.83 2.19 -15.23
CA SER A 65 -11.57 0.92 -15.27
C SER A 65 -13.08 1.08 -15.12
N GLU A 66 -13.61 2.31 -15.04
CA GLU A 66 -15.05 2.54 -15.02
C GLU A 66 -15.62 2.31 -16.43
N PRO A 67 -16.68 1.49 -16.59
CA PRO A 67 -17.34 1.30 -17.88
C PRO A 67 -17.90 2.63 -18.42
N GLU A 68 -17.73 2.88 -19.71
CA GLU A 68 -18.27 4.09 -20.38
C GLU A 68 -19.80 4.23 -20.23
N ASP A 69 -20.52 3.10 -20.12
CA ASP A 69 -21.98 3.07 -19.87
C ASP A 69 -22.41 3.68 -18.52
N SER A 70 -21.49 3.90 -17.60
CA SER A 70 -21.81 4.55 -16.31
C SER A 70 -22.04 6.05 -16.45
N GLN A 71 -21.77 6.63 -17.61
CA GLN A 71 -22.01 8.06 -17.90
C GLN A 71 -23.46 8.31 -18.42
N ASP A 72 -24.18 7.24 -18.81
CA ASP A 72 -25.57 7.40 -19.25
C ASP A 72 -26.47 7.67 -18.04
N GLU A 73 -27.18 8.81 -18.07
CA GLU A 73 -28.03 9.31 -16.98
C GLU A 73 -29.15 8.35 -16.55
N ARG A 74 -29.43 7.32 -17.34
CA ARG A 74 -30.49 6.31 -17.07
C ARG A 74 -30.12 5.30 -15.98
N THR A 75 -28.84 5.20 -15.59
CA THR A 75 -28.39 4.29 -14.53
C THR A 75 -28.25 4.99 -13.17
N LYS A 76 -28.80 6.20 -13.02
CA LYS A 76 -28.78 7.00 -11.77
C LYS A 76 -29.38 6.30 -10.54
N GLY A 77 -30.01 5.11 -10.70
CA GLY A 77 -30.52 4.31 -9.60
C GLY A 77 -29.49 3.44 -8.88
N ARG A 78 -28.36 3.12 -9.53
CA ARG A 78 -27.27 2.41 -8.90
C ARG A 78 -26.24 3.44 -8.43
N LYS A 79 -26.31 3.83 -7.16
CA LYS A 79 -25.30 4.67 -6.52
C LYS A 79 -23.91 4.12 -6.89
N SER A 80 -23.30 4.68 -7.95
CA SER A 80 -21.85 4.62 -8.12
C SER A 80 -21.29 5.21 -6.84
N SER A 81 -20.82 4.36 -5.93
CA SER A 81 -20.29 4.83 -4.66
C SER A 81 -19.02 5.56 -4.99
N ARG A 82 -19.10 6.90 -5.13
CA ARG A 82 -17.95 7.75 -5.40
C ARG A 82 -16.86 7.41 -4.39
N ILE A 83 -15.79 6.77 -4.89
CA ILE A 83 -14.64 6.48 -4.07
C ILE A 83 -14.00 7.81 -3.75
N SER A 84 -14.01 8.20 -2.47
CA SER A 84 -13.30 9.40 -2.04
C SER A 84 -11.80 9.15 -2.06
N PHE A 85 -11.03 10.11 -2.56
CA PHE A 85 -9.56 10.05 -2.56
C PHE A 85 -9.01 9.80 -1.15
N TRP A 86 -9.51 10.50 -0.14
CA TRP A 86 -9.07 10.35 1.25
C TRP A 86 -9.39 8.97 1.85
N TRP A 87 -10.50 8.38 1.45
CA TRP A 87 -10.82 7.01 1.85
C TRP A 87 -9.85 6.02 1.20
N LEU A 88 -9.55 6.21 -0.09
CA LEU A 88 -8.58 5.38 -0.79
C LEU A 88 -7.16 5.55 -0.22
N TYR A 89 -6.79 6.78 0.15
CA TYR A 89 -5.53 7.08 0.82
C TYR A 89 -5.38 6.29 2.14
N LYS A 90 -6.41 6.28 2.98
CA LYS A 90 -6.42 5.47 4.21
C LYS A 90 -6.20 3.99 3.92
N ILE A 91 -6.86 3.43 2.91
CA ILE A 91 -6.70 2.03 2.51
C ILE A 91 -5.29 1.77 1.96
N THR A 92 -4.75 2.70 1.19
CA THR A 92 -3.38 2.60 0.68
C THR A 92 -2.37 2.53 1.81
N VAL A 93 -2.43 3.48 2.74
CA VAL A 93 -1.53 3.52 3.91
C VAL A 93 -1.70 2.28 4.79
N SER A 94 -2.95 1.89 5.10
CA SER A 94 -3.22 0.68 5.88
C SER A 94 -2.72 -0.59 5.19
N GLY A 95 -2.85 -0.68 3.87
CA GLY A 95 -2.33 -1.81 3.10
C GLY A 95 -0.80 -1.90 3.17
N PHE A 96 -0.10 -0.78 3.06
CA PHE A 96 1.36 -0.76 3.25
C PHE A 96 1.75 -1.14 4.69
N ALA A 97 1.05 -0.58 5.69
CA ALA A 97 1.30 -0.95 7.08
C ALA A 97 1.12 -2.46 7.34
N LEU A 98 0.09 -3.08 6.75
CA LEU A 98 -0.12 -4.52 6.83
C LEU A 98 0.99 -5.32 6.14
N ASN A 99 1.53 -4.85 5.03
CA ASN A 99 2.65 -5.50 4.37
C ASN A 99 3.90 -5.53 5.25
N TYR A 100 4.15 -4.48 6.04
CA TYR A 100 5.26 -4.44 6.99
C TYR A 100 4.99 -5.22 8.28
N ALA A 101 3.72 -5.29 8.72
CA ALA A 101 3.33 -5.97 9.95
C ALA A 101 3.16 -7.49 9.79
N THR A 102 2.98 -8.00 8.56
CA THR A 102 2.79 -9.43 8.34
C THR A 102 4.12 -10.15 8.17
N PRO A 103 4.35 -11.24 8.93
CA PRO A 103 5.53 -12.06 8.74
C PRO A 103 5.51 -12.66 7.31
N GLY A 104 6.61 -12.50 6.59
CA GLY A 104 6.72 -12.92 5.19
C GLY A 104 6.68 -11.77 4.18
N GLY A 105 6.46 -10.55 4.61
CA GLY A 105 6.54 -9.32 3.82
C GLY A 105 5.65 -9.31 2.57
N LEU A 106 4.96 -8.20 2.31
CA LEU A 106 4.22 -7.92 1.08
C LEU A 106 2.93 -8.73 0.82
N MET A 107 2.49 -9.62 1.71
CA MET A 107 1.33 -10.49 1.44
C MET A 107 0.01 -10.06 2.11
N GLY A 108 0.01 -9.10 3.03
CA GLY A 108 -1.19 -8.69 3.77
C GLY A 108 -1.97 -7.53 3.14
N GLY A 109 -1.28 -6.64 2.48
CA GLY A 109 -1.85 -5.38 2.00
C GLY A 109 -2.72 -5.53 0.77
N GLU A 110 -2.36 -6.37 -0.19
CA GLU A 110 -3.12 -6.58 -1.42
C GLU A 110 -4.49 -7.23 -1.14
N PRO A 111 -4.58 -8.34 -0.39
CA PRO A 111 -5.87 -8.89 0.01
C PRO A 111 -6.73 -7.88 0.80
N TYR A 112 -6.13 -7.12 1.70
CA TYR A 112 -6.84 -6.09 2.45
C TYR A 112 -7.44 -5.01 1.53
N ARG A 113 -6.66 -4.52 0.55
CA ARG A 113 -7.12 -3.54 -0.45
C ARG A 113 -8.27 -4.08 -1.28
N ILE A 114 -8.17 -5.34 -1.77
CA ILE A 114 -9.23 -6.01 -2.51
C ILE A 114 -10.49 -6.12 -1.66
N MET A 115 -10.38 -6.63 -0.43
CA MET A 115 -11.52 -6.80 0.47
C MET A 115 -12.21 -5.48 0.81
N SER A 116 -11.43 -4.41 0.98
CA SER A 116 -11.96 -3.08 1.31
C SER A 116 -12.66 -2.43 0.11
N LEU A 117 -12.17 -2.67 -1.10
CA LEU A 117 -12.68 -2.04 -2.32
C LEU A 117 -13.85 -2.82 -2.94
N SER A 118 -13.87 -4.16 -2.78
CA SER A 118 -14.88 -5.06 -3.37
C SER A 118 -16.33 -4.65 -3.10
N PRO A 119 -16.74 -4.20 -1.90
CA PRO A 119 -18.10 -3.77 -1.63
C PRO A 119 -18.54 -2.54 -2.44
N LYS A 120 -17.58 -1.76 -2.95
CA LYS A 120 -17.83 -0.51 -3.67
C LYS A 120 -17.89 -0.68 -5.18
N ILE A 121 -17.00 -1.49 -5.75
CA ILE A 121 -16.84 -1.63 -7.21
C ILE A 121 -16.94 -3.06 -7.73
N GLY A 122 -17.21 -4.02 -6.84
CA GLY A 122 -17.20 -5.46 -7.17
C GLY A 122 -15.82 -6.10 -7.03
N THR A 123 -15.80 -7.40 -6.75
CA THR A 123 -14.56 -8.14 -6.46
C THR A 123 -13.64 -8.23 -7.68
N GLU A 124 -14.19 -8.43 -8.86
CA GLU A 124 -13.42 -8.55 -10.10
C GLU A 124 -12.66 -7.24 -10.39
N ARG A 125 -13.33 -6.11 -10.40
CA ARG A 125 -12.71 -4.80 -10.64
C ARG A 125 -11.75 -4.41 -9.54
N ALA A 126 -12.09 -4.73 -8.28
CA ALA A 126 -11.21 -4.49 -7.15
C ALA A 126 -9.90 -5.27 -7.30
N SER A 127 -9.98 -6.57 -7.62
CA SER A 127 -8.80 -7.41 -7.83
C SER A 127 -7.96 -6.93 -9.02
N SER A 128 -8.58 -6.67 -10.16
CA SER A 128 -7.88 -6.17 -11.35
C SER A 128 -7.17 -4.86 -11.09
N SER A 129 -7.80 -3.92 -10.39
CA SER A 129 -7.20 -2.63 -10.07
C SER A 129 -6.00 -2.74 -9.14
N VAL A 130 -6.06 -3.63 -8.14
CA VAL A 130 -4.96 -3.86 -7.19
C VAL A 130 -3.79 -4.57 -7.89
N ILE A 131 -4.07 -5.55 -8.74
CA ILE A 131 -3.04 -6.25 -9.52
C ILE A 131 -2.35 -5.27 -10.47
N LEU A 132 -3.12 -4.48 -11.22
CA LEU A 132 -2.55 -3.49 -12.16
C LEU A 132 -1.73 -2.44 -11.42
N TYR A 133 -2.20 -1.97 -10.27
CA TYR A 133 -1.45 -1.06 -9.42
C TYR A 133 -0.11 -1.67 -8.95
N ALA A 134 -0.14 -2.93 -8.49
CA ALA A 134 1.07 -3.63 -8.04
C ALA A 134 2.07 -3.82 -9.20
N MET A 135 1.59 -4.19 -10.38
CA MET A 135 2.43 -4.32 -11.59
C MET A 135 3.05 -2.99 -11.99
N THR A 136 2.28 -1.91 -11.99
CA THR A 136 2.78 -0.55 -12.28
C THR A 136 3.85 -0.13 -11.28
N HIS A 137 3.66 -0.45 -10.01
CA HIS A 137 4.62 -0.15 -8.96
C HIS A 137 5.93 -0.90 -9.15
N ILE A 138 5.88 -2.21 -9.44
CA ILE A 138 7.06 -3.03 -9.73
C ILE A 138 7.79 -2.51 -10.98
N PHE A 139 7.04 -2.20 -12.05
CA PHE A 139 7.59 -1.65 -13.29
C PHE A 139 8.31 -0.30 -13.07
N SER A 140 7.72 0.58 -12.26
CA SER A 140 8.33 1.86 -11.90
C SER A 140 9.64 1.69 -11.16
N HIS A 141 9.73 0.72 -10.25
CA HIS A 141 10.98 0.39 -9.55
C HIS A 141 12.06 -0.12 -10.50
N PHE A 142 11.68 -0.99 -11.42
CA PHE A 142 12.60 -1.50 -12.44
C PHE A 142 13.20 -0.36 -13.28
N TRP A 143 12.38 0.56 -13.77
CA TRP A 143 12.83 1.73 -14.53
C TRP A 143 13.70 2.67 -13.68
N PHE A 144 13.38 2.87 -12.43
CA PHE A 144 14.17 3.68 -11.52
C PHE A 144 15.58 3.10 -11.34
N TRP A 145 15.68 1.80 -11.10
CA TRP A 145 16.96 1.13 -10.97
C TRP A 145 17.77 1.17 -12.27
N LEU A 146 17.13 0.92 -13.39
CA LEU A 146 17.79 0.96 -14.71
C LEU A 146 18.34 2.35 -14.99
N LEU A 147 17.55 3.40 -14.74
CA LEU A 147 17.97 4.80 -14.90
C LEU A 147 19.11 5.15 -13.94
N SER A 148 19.04 4.69 -12.69
CA SER A 148 20.08 4.94 -11.69
C SER A 148 21.42 4.31 -12.09
N VAL A 149 21.41 3.07 -12.56
CA VAL A 149 22.60 2.39 -13.07
C VAL A 149 23.16 3.10 -14.31
N PHE A 150 22.27 3.49 -15.23
CA PHE A 150 22.69 4.23 -16.42
C PHE A 150 23.35 5.57 -16.08
N LEU A 151 22.76 6.35 -15.17
CA LEU A 151 23.32 7.61 -14.70
C LEU A 151 24.65 7.39 -13.97
N PHE A 152 24.75 6.35 -13.16
CA PHE A 152 25.99 6.00 -12.48
C PHE A 152 27.12 5.73 -13.47
N ILE A 153 26.86 4.94 -14.51
CA ILE A 153 27.86 4.64 -15.56
C ILE A 153 28.28 5.91 -16.30
N LEU A 154 27.37 6.86 -16.51
CA LEU A 154 27.69 8.12 -17.20
C LEU A 154 28.43 9.12 -16.32
N THR A 155 28.28 9.06 -15.00
CA THR A 155 28.91 10.02 -14.06
C THR A 155 30.21 9.52 -13.48
N GLU A 156 30.39 8.22 -13.36
CA GLU A 156 31.65 7.60 -13.01
C GLU A 156 32.51 7.47 -14.30
N ASP A 157 33.50 8.33 -14.44
CA ASP A 157 34.60 8.08 -15.40
C ASP A 157 35.26 6.78 -15.02
N VAL A 158 35.01 5.73 -15.80
CA VAL A 158 35.65 4.43 -15.66
C VAL A 158 37.12 4.62 -16.14
N SER A 159 37.96 5.08 -15.21
CA SER A 159 39.41 5.19 -15.38
C SER A 159 40.05 3.85 -15.10
#